data_9606b55d8d952df3ead63905ccbcb3f2
#
_entry.id   9606b55d8d952df3ead63905ccbcb3f2
#
_cell.length_a   1.000
_cell.length_b   1.000
_cell.length_c   1.000
_cell.angle_alpha   90.00
_cell.angle_beta   90.00
_cell.angle_gamma   90.00
#
_symmetry.space_group_name_H-M   'P 1'
#
loop_
_entity.id
_entity.type
_entity.pdbx_description
1 polymer ?
#
loop_
_entity_poly.entity_id
_entity_poly.type
_entity_poly.pdbx_seq_one_letter_code
_entity_poly.pdbx_strand_id
1 'polypeptide(L)'
;MTNLQTDSKYGGHAEGGSGDGPTTRSRILQIALSLMSQRGVDGTSMRDLAAAAGLNVASLYHYFPSKRDLLESVLIEHGFFPVQARTEAREGPTANSPLEVLLSGILISMFEVEDFVRLMLGEAIRAEATARSVGFDLFASFQSSIEEWIARNRPDLDERVGAAAVARLLSAMIVGVFVEHAAGVLEEGQDLMELAQQRAREAAAVLCPPK
;
A
#
# COMPACT_ATOMS: atom_id res chain seq x y z
N MET A 1 34.19 -15.53 17.18
CA MET A 1 34.40 -14.39 16.31
C MET A 1 34.23 -14.89 14.88
N THR A 2 33.01 -14.84 14.36
CA THR A 2 32.72 -15.25 12.97
C THR A 2 31.91 -14.12 12.37
N ASN A 3 32.55 -13.42 11.45
CA ASN A 3 32.03 -12.27 10.73
C ASN A 3 31.04 -12.76 9.69
N LEU A 4 29.76 -12.48 9.86
CA LEU A 4 28.73 -12.65 8.82
C LEU A 4 28.70 -11.36 8.00
N GLN A 5 29.37 -11.41 6.88
CA GLN A 5 29.37 -10.39 5.84
C GLN A 5 28.08 -10.59 5.01
N THR A 6 27.09 -9.75 5.22
CA THR A 6 25.89 -9.67 4.39
C THR A 6 26.26 -8.96 3.10
N ASP A 7 26.42 -9.71 2.03
CA ASP A 7 26.58 -9.18 0.67
C ASP A 7 25.30 -8.43 0.26
N SER A 8 25.41 -7.11 0.22
CA SER A 8 24.41 -6.21 -0.34
C SER A 8 24.34 -6.38 -1.86
N LYS A 9 23.36 -7.11 -2.34
CA LYS A 9 23.17 -7.45 -3.77
C LYS A 9 22.44 -6.36 -4.58
N TYR A 10 22.24 -5.17 -4.02
CA TYR A 10 21.56 -4.05 -4.67
C TYR A 10 22.44 -2.80 -4.69
N GLY A 11 23.61 -2.92 -5.35
CA GLY A 11 24.44 -1.78 -5.72
C GLY A 11 23.91 -1.15 -7.01
N GLY A 12 23.01 -0.16 -6.89
CA GLY A 12 22.59 0.64 -8.04
C GLY A 12 23.70 1.55 -8.49
N HIS A 13 24.14 1.45 -9.76
CA HIS A 13 24.93 2.46 -10.42
C HIS A 13 24.08 3.72 -10.62
N ALA A 14 24.42 4.76 -9.87
CA ALA A 14 24.00 6.12 -10.14
C ALA A 14 24.86 6.66 -11.28
N GLU A 15 24.32 6.74 -12.49
CA GLU A 15 24.88 7.62 -13.52
C GLU A 15 24.00 8.85 -13.64
N GLY A 16 24.65 10.00 -13.50
CA GLY A 16 24.04 11.31 -13.50
C GLY A 16 23.48 11.69 -14.86
N GLY A 17 22.30 12.28 -14.85
CA GLY A 17 21.65 12.91 -15.97
C GLY A 17 20.53 13.80 -15.45
N SER A 18 20.79 15.10 -15.38
CA SER A 18 19.81 16.13 -15.08
C SER A 18 18.71 16.17 -16.14
N GLY A 19 17.48 15.81 -15.73
CA GLY A 19 16.30 15.90 -16.58
C GLY A 19 15.08 15.41 -15.81
N ASP A 20 14.22 16.31 -15.44
CA ASP A 20 13.08 16.21 -14.54
C ASP A 20 11.90 15.39 -15.12
N GLY A 21 12.15 14.18 -15.59
CA GLY A 21 11.15 13.23 -16.08
C GLY A 21 11.35 11.84 -15.48
N PRO A 22 10.26 11.05 -15.33
CA PRO A 22 10.38 9.69 -14.81
C PRO A 22 11.32 8.86 -15.66
N THR A 23 12.21 8.10 -15.03
CA THR A 23 13.12 7.20 -15.73
C THR A 23 12.34 6.16 -16.55
N THR A 24 12.94 5.57 -17.58
CA THR A 24 12.28 4.49 -18.35
C THR A 24 11.83 3.36 -17.43
N ARG A 25 12.60 3.04 -16.39
CA ARG A 25 12.26 2.03 -15.41
C ARG A 25 10.99 2.40 -14.62
N SER A 26 10.92 3.60 -14.07
CA SER A 26 9.72 4.08 -13.32
C SER A 26 8.48 4.14 -14.22
N ARG A 27 8.63 4.53 -15.49
CA ARG A 27 7.51 4.51 -16.44
C ARG A 27 7.00 3.09 -16.73
N ILE A 28 7.89 2.11 -16.84
CA ILE A 28 7.49 0.71 -17.01
C ILE A 28 6.71 0.23 -15.76
N LEU A 29 7.17 0.56 -14.56
CA LEU A 29 6.50 0.16 -13.31
C LEU A 29 5.12 0.79 -13.18
N GLN A 30 4.96 2.04 -13.55
CA GLN A 30 3.65 2.71 -13.56
C GLN A 30 2.67 2.07 -14.56
N ILE A 31 3.14 1.76 -15.78
CA ILE A 31 2.34 1.05 -16.79
C ILE A 31 1.99 -0.36 -16.31
N ALA A 32 2.93 -1.07 -15.70
CA ALA A 32 2.70 -2.40 -15.16
C ALA A 32 1.64 -2.38 -14.05
N LEU A 33 1.74 -1.43 -13.12
CA LEU A 33 0.74 -1.24 -12.07
C LEU A 33 -0.66 -1.04 -12.67
N SER A 34 -0.79 -0.09 -13.60
CA SER A 34 -2.08 0.22 -14.22
C SER A 34 -2.69 -0.96 -15.00
N LEU A 35 -1.90 -1.70 -15.78
CA LEU A 35 -2.41 -2.85 -16.53
C LEU A 35 -2.73 -4.04 -15.63
N MET A 36 -1.89 -4.31 -14.62
CA MET A 36 -2.09 -5.42 -13.70
C MET A 36 -3.25 -5.17 -12.74
N SER A 37 -3.51 -3.91 -12.33
CA SER A 37 -4.67 -3.57 -11.50
C SER A 37 -6.00 -3.81 -12.22
N GLN A 38 -6.02 -3.60 -13.54
CA GLN A 38 -7.23 -3.75 -14.37
C GLN A 38 -7.47 -5.21 -14.80
N ARG A 39 -6.42 -5.94 -15.16
CA ARG A 39 -6.51 -7.26 -15.81
C ARG A 39 -6.03 -8.42 -14.94
N GLY A 40 -5.47 -8.11 -13.78
CA GLY A 40 -4.73 -9.03 -12.94
C GLY A 40 -3.32 -9.32 -13.46
N VAL A 41 -2.49 -9.90 -12.60
CA VAL A 41 -1.10 -10.25 -12.95
C VAL A 41 -1.08 -11.27 -14.09
N ASP A 42 -1.92 -12.31 -14.03
CA ASP A 42 -1.91 -13.36 -15.07
C ASP A 42 -2.55 -12.91 -16.38
N GLY A 43 -3.56 -12.04 -16.32
CA GLY A 43 -4.17 -11.42 -17.49
C GLY A 43 -3.27 -10.42 -18.22
N THR A 44 -2.06 -10.13 -17.70
CA THR A 44 -1.11 -9.17 -18.26
C THR A 44 0.16 -9.88 -18.69
N SER A 45 0.46 -9.90 -20.00
CA SER A 45 1.69 -10.53 -20.51
C SER A 45 2.85 -9.53 -20.59
N MET A 46 4.10 -10.03 -20.58
CA MET A 46 5.30 -9.20 -20.84
C MET A 46 5.25 -8.53 -22.21
N ARG A 47 4.55 -9.10 -23.18
CA ARG A 47 4.35 -8.52 -24.51
C ARG A 47 3.41 -7.31 -24.45
N ASP A 48 2.31 -7.42 -23.70
CA ASP A 48 1.36 -6.31 -23.52
C ASP A 48 2.03 -5.13 -22.80
N LEU A 49 2.84 -5.44 -21.78
CA LEU A 49 3.61 -4.45 -21.04
C LEU A 49 4.64 -3.74 -21.92
N ALA A 50 5.38 -4.49 -22.74
CA ALA A 50 6.35 -3.91 -23.66
C ALA A 50 5.64 -3.00 -24.69
N ALA A 51 4.52 -3.45 -25.27
CA ALA A 51 3.74 -2.67 -26.22
C ALA A 51 3.22 -1.37 -25.58
N ALA A 52 2.65 -1.44 -24.38
CA ALA A 52 2.15 -0.26 -23.67
C ALA A 52 3.26 0.71 -23.27
N ALA A 53 4.47 0.20 -22.98
CA ALA A 53 5.64 1.02 -22.66
C ALA A 53 6.34 1.60 -23.90
N GLY A 54 5.90 1.24 -25.13
CA GLY A 54 6.58 1.63 -26.36
C GLY A 54 7.94 0.98 -26.53
N LEU A 55 8.13 -0.23 -25.97
CA LEU A 55 9.39 -0.99 -26.01
C LEU A 55 9.21 -2.29 -26.79
N ASN A 56 10.33 -2.82 -27.31
CA ASN A 56 10.34 -4.22 -27.72
C ASN A 56 10.45 -5.13 -26.49
N VAL A 57 10.02 -6.37 -26.63
CA VAL A 57 9.95 -7.35 -25.52
C VAL A 57 11.35 -7.64 -24.95
N ALA A 58 12.38 -7.68 -25.78
CA ALA A 58 13.76 -7.92 -25.34
C ALA A 58 14.27 -6.77 -24.45
N SER A 59 13.94 -5.53 -24.79
CA SER A 59 14.27 -4.37 -23.96
C SER A 59 13.56 -4.43 -22.61
N LEU A 60 12.30 -4.87 -22.55
CA LEU A 60 11.60 -5.04 -21.29
C LEU A 60 12.27 -6.10 -20.40
N TYR A 61 12.65 -7.25 -20.97
CA TYR A 61 13.38 -8.29 -20.24
C TYR A 61 14.76 -7.85 -19.75
N HIS A 62 15.38 -6.84 -20.38
CA HIS A 62 16.62 -6.25 -19.88
C HIS A 62 16.40 -5.50 -18.57
N TYR A 63 15.26 -4.81 -18.41
CA TYR A 63 14.91 -4.12 -17.15
C TYR A 63 14.39 -5.09 -16.08
N PHE A 64 13.60 -6.06 -16.50
CA PHE A 64 12.90 -7.00 -15.60
C PHE A 64 12.97 -8.41 -16.17
N PRO A 65 13.86 -9.27 -15.64
CA PRO A 65 14.11 -10.62 -16.17
C PRO A 65 12.88 -11.52 -16.21
N SER A 66 11.89 -11.26 -15.34
CA SER A 66 10.63 -11.99 -15.32
C SER A 66 9.45 -11.09 -14.96
N LYS A 67 8.23 -11.59 -15.20
CA LYS A 67 7.00 -10.92 -14.73
C LYS A 67 6.94 -10.83 -13.21
N ARG A 68 7.53 -11.80 -12.52
CA ARG A 68 7.65 -11.80 -11.07
C ARG A 68 8.56 -10.68 -10.57
N ASP A 69 9.75 -10.52 -11.15
CA ASP A 69 10.68 -9.45 -10.78
C ASP A 69 10.06 -8.07 -11.03
N LEU A 70 9.29 -7.95 -12.12
CA LEU A 70 8.53 -6.74 -12.42
C LEU A 70 7.47 -6.48 -11.36
N LEU A 71 6.66 -7.48 -10.99
CA LEU A 71 5.65 -7.36 -9.94
C LEU A 71 6.27 -6.99 -8.60
N GLU A 72 7.33 -7.67 -8.16
CA GLU A 72 8.06 -7.35 -6.94
C GLU A 72 8.58 -5.89 -6.96
N SER A 73 9.08 -5.43 -8.10
CA SER A 73 9.52 -4.03 -8.25
C SER A 73 8.36 -3.04 -8.21
N VAL A 74 7.19 -3.36 -8.79
CA VAL A 74 5.96 -2.55 -8.68
C VAL A 74 5.55 -2.44 -7.22
N LEU A 75 5.56 -3.55 -6.48
CA LEU A 75 5.17 -3.59 -5.08
C LEU A 75 6.13 -2.81 -4.18
N ILE A 76 7.43 -2.81 -4.48
CA ILE A 76 8.44 -2.04 -3.74
C ILE A 76 8.32 -0.53 -4.05
N GLU A 77 8.16 -0.14 -5.31
CA GLU A 77 8.17 1.27 -5.73
C GLU A 77 6.84 1.98 -5.42
N HIS A 78 5.72 1.29 -5.57
CA HIS A 78 4.39 1.83 -5.31
C HIS A 78 3.79 1.32 -3.99
N GLY A 79 4.45 0.33 -3.38
CA GLY A 79 4.02 -0.33 -2.17
C GLY A 79 4.35 0.47 -0.95
N PHE A 80 3.49 0.31 -0.05
CA PHE A 80 3.50 0.54 1.37
C PHE A 80 4.58 1.49 1.93
N PHE A 81 4.23 2.75 2.01
CA PHE A 81 4.92 3.64 2.95
C PHE A 81 4.53 3.21 4.38
N PRO A 82 5.50 3.05 5.31
CA PRO A 82 5.18 2.74 6.69
C PRO A 82 4.15 3.72 7.23
N VAL A 83 3.14 3.21 7.90
CA VAL A 83 2.10 3.99 8.58
C VAL A 83 2.72 5.12 9.42
N GLN A 84 3.90 4.87 9.99
CA GLN A 84 4.69 5.80 10.80
C GLN A 84 5.14 7.06 10.04
N ALA A 85 5.65 6.94 8.83
CA ALA A 85 6.16 8.09 8.06
C ALA A 85 5.07 9.09 7.67
N ARG A 86 3.80 8.63 7.61
CA ARG A 86 2.66 9.49 7.25
C ARG A 86 1.94 10.11 8.45
N THR A 87 2.03 9.48 9.61
CA THR A 87 1.52 10.07 10.87
C THR A 87 2.44 11.16 11.40
N GLU A 88 3.75 10.99 11.29
CA GLU A 88 4.75 11.99 11.71
C GLU A 88 4.71 13.26 10.84
N ALA A 89 4.41 13.14 9.56
CA ALA A 89 4.34 14.28 8.63
C ALA A 89 3.09 15.19 8.84
N ARG A 90 2.12 14.79 9.67
CA ARG A 90 0.86 15.51 9.90
C ARG A 90 0.64 15.95 11.36
N GLU A 91 1.66 15.97 12.18
CA GLU A 91 1.59 16.54 13.54
C GLU A 91 1.43 18.07 13.50
N GLY A 92 0.18 18.50 13.26
CA GLY A 92 -0.30 19.83 13.59
C GLY A 92 -1.24 19.76 14.80
N PRO A 93 -1.52 20.86 15.49
CA PRO A 93 -2.50 20.92 16.57
C PRO A 93 -3.91 20.71 15.97
N THR A 94 -4.29 19.48 15.76
CA THR A 94 -5.63 19.13 15.29
C THR A 94 -6.52 18.78 16.47
N ALA A 95 -7.76 19.26 16.44
CA ALA A 95 -8.79 18.91 17.42
C ALA A 95 -9.18 17.41 17.40
N ASN A 96 -8.60 16.65 16.47
CA ASN A 96 -8.90 15.24 16.24
C ASN A 96 -8.08 14.35 17.18
N SER A 97 -8.65 13.22 17.57
CA SER A 97 -7.95 12.23 18.37
C SER A 97 -6.78 11.61 17.58
N PRO A 98 -5.69 11.16 18.24
CA PRO A 98 -4.58 10.51 17.54
C PRO A 98 -5.02 9.33 16.65
N LEU A 99 -6.07 8.60 17.06
CA LEU A 99 -6.63 7.49 16.30
C LEU A 99 -7.33 7.97 15.03
N GLU A 100 -8.06 9.08 15.07
CA GLU A 100 -8.68 9.68 13.87
C GLU A 100 -7.63 10.12 12.86
N VAL A 101 -6.53 10.73 13.33
CA VAL A 101 -5.42 11.17 12.48
C VAL A 101 -4.78 9.96 11.78
N LEU A 102 -4.52 8.89 12.52
CA LEU A 102 -3.98 7.66 11.97
C LEU A 102 -4.90 7.09 10.88
N LEU A 103 -6.18 6.87 11.21
CA LEU A 103 -7.12 6.21 10.32
C LEU A 103 -7.41 7.02 9.06
N SER A 104 -7.66 8.33 9.20
CA SER A 104 -7.87 9.19 8.04
C SER A 104 -6.63 9.25 7.14
N GLY A 105 -5.43 9.31 7.74
CA GLY A 105 -4.17 9.29 6.99
C GLY A 105 -3.98 8.01 6.20
N ILE A 106 -4.30 6.85 6.77
CA ILE A 106 -4.22 5.55 6.08
C ILE A 106 -5.23 5.51 4.93
N LEU A 107 -6.50 5.84 5.17
CA LEU A 107 -7.56 5.79 4.14
C LEU A 107 -7.24 6.72 2.96
N ILE A 108 -6.86 7.97 3.23
CA ILE A 108 -6.44 8.90 2.19
C ILE A 108 -5.29 8.33 1.37
N SER A 109 -4.31 7.75 2.05
CA SER A 109 -3.17 7.14 1.38
C SER A 109 -3.53 5.95 0.49
N MET A 110 -4.50 5.14 0.89
CA MET A 110 -5.00 4.04 0.06
C MET A 110 -5.72 4.54 -1.20
N PHE A 111 -6.47 5.63 -1.08
CA PHE A 111 -7.11 6.25 -2.25
C PHE A 111 -6.08 6.86 -3.22
N GLU A 112 -5.00 7.47 -2.70
CA GLU A 112 -3.90 7.99 -3.53
C GLU A 112 -3.18 6.91 -4.34
N VAL A 113 -3.15 5.65 -3.85
CA VAL A 113 -2.53 4.50 -4.50
C VAL A 113 -3.55 3.43 -4.89
N GLU A 114 -4.73 3.86 -5.33
CA GLU A 114 -5.87 2.98 -5.62
C GLU A 114 -5.54 1.79 -6.51
N ASP A 115 -4.82 2.01 -7.62
CA ASP A 115 -4.41 0.94 -8.54
C ASP A 115 -3.58 -0.14 -7.82
N PHE A 116 -2.71 0.26 -6.89
CA PHE A 116 -1.92 -0.67 -6.09
C PHE A 116 -2.80 -1.49 -5.15
N VAL A 117 -3.72 -0.84 -4.44
CA VAL A 117 -4.63 -1.54 -3.50
C VAL A 117 -5.56 -2.48 -4.26
N ARG A 118 -6.08 -2.06 -5.42
CA ARG A 118 -6.89 -2.92 -6.31
C ARG A 118 -6.11 -4.16 -6.76
N LEU A 119 -4.86 -3.98 -7.18
CA LEU A 119 -3.99 -5.09 -7.56
C LEU A 119 -3.83 -6.07 -6.40
N MET A 120 -3.47 -5.58 -5.22
CA MET A 120 -3.23 -6.40 -4.03
C MET A 120 -4.45 -7.18 -3.59
N LEU A 121 -5.61 -6.54 -3.49
CA LEU A 121 -6.86 -7.20 -3.11
C LEU A 121 -7.32 -8.19 -4.19
N GLY A 122 -7.20 -7.83 -5.47
CA GLY A 122 -7.56 -8.70 -6.58
C GLY A 122 -6.75 -10.00 -6.59
N GLU A 123 -5.44 -9.91 -6.38
CA GLU A 123 -4.55 -11.07 -6.34
C GLU A 123 -4.76 -11.92 -5.07
N ALA A 124 -5.03 -11.28 -3.92
CA ALA A 124 -5.37 -12.00 -2.70
C ALA A 124 -6.64 -12.86 -2.84
N ILE A 125 -7.64 -12.35 -3.57
CA ILE A 125 -8.90 -13.07 -3.83
C ILE A 125 -8.70 -14.22 -4.82
N ARG A 126 -7.88 -14.01 -5.86
CA ARG A 126 -7.60 -15.04 -6.89
C ARG A 126 -6.80 -16.22 -6.38
N ALA A 127 -6.17 -16.09 -5.23
CA ALA A 127 -5.41 -17.15 -4.55
C ALA A 127 -4.23 -17.74 -5.35
N GLU A 128 -3.67 -16.99 -6.28
CA GLU A 128 -2.51 -17.43 -7.06
C GLU A 128 -1.21 -17.41 -6.24
N ALA A 129 -0.39 -18.44 -6.41
CA ALA A 129 0.70 -18.74 -5.47
C ALA A 129 1.75 -17.63 -5.37
N THR A 130 2.06 -16.93 -6.47
CA THR A 130 3.12 -15.91 -6.50
C THR A 130 2.67 -14.58 -5.91
N ALA A 131 1.50 -14.10 -6.28
CA ALA A 131 0.95 -12.85 -5.79
C ALA A 131 0.43 -12.98 -4.35
N ARG A 132 -0.06 -14.17 -3.98
CA ARG A 132 -0.54 -14.48 -2.64
C ARG A 132 0.53 -14.37 -1.56
N SER A 133 1.76 -14.86 -1.80
CA SER A 133 2.82 -14.77 -0.79
C SER A 133 3.21 -13.32 -0.54
N VAL A 134 3.41 -12.53 -1.59
CA VAL A 134 3.79 -11.12 -1.47
C VAL A 134 2.67 -10.29 -0.85
N GLY A 135 1.42 -10.53 -1.27
CA GLY A 135 0.24 -9.84 -0.71
C GLY A 135 0.03 -10.16 0.76
N PHE A 136 0.24 -11.42 1.17
CA PHE A 136 0.14 -11.83 2.57
C PHE A 136 1.19 -11.14 3.43
N ASP A 137 2.45 -11.12 2.99
CA ASP A 137 3.55 -10.48 3.73
C ASP A 137 3.34 -8.97 3.88
N LEU A 138 2.85 -8.31 2.83
CA LEU A 138 2.51 -6.89 2.88
C LEU A 138 1.34 -6.61 3.83
N PHE A 139 0.28 -7.42 3.78
CA PHE A 139 -0.86 -7.25 4.69
C PHE A 139 -0.49 -7.53 6.14
N ALA A 140 0.34 -8.55 6.40
CA ALA A 140 0.86 -8.83 7.73
C ALA A 140 1.72 -7.67 8.26
N SER A 141 2.61 -7.10 7.42
CA SER A 141 3.41 -5.93 7.76
C SER A 141 2.53 -4.70 8.05
N PHE A 142 1.47 -4.52 7.29
CA PHE A 142 0.49 -3.45 7.52
C PHE A 142 -0.19 -3.60 8.89
N GLN A 143 -0.69 -4.79 9.22
CA GLN A 143 -1.28 -5.05 10.52
C GLN A 143 -0.29 -4.84 11.67
N SER A 144 0.94 -5.34 11.53
CA SER A 144 1.99 -5.16 12.53
C SER A 144 2.32 -3.68 12.76
N SER A 145 2.35 -2.86 11.71
CA SER A 145 2.58 -1.42 11.84
C SER A 145 1.46 -0.71 12.61
N ILE A 146 0.20 -1.10 12.39
CA ILE A 146 -0.93 -0.57 13.17
C ILE A 146 -0.85 -1.04 14.62
N GLU A 147 -0.53 -2.33 14.87
CA GLU A 147 -0.37 -2.90 16.20
C GLU A 147 0.70 -2.15 17.01
N GLU A 148 1.88 -1.97 16.43
CA GLU A 148 2.96 -1.21 17.07
C GLU A 148 2.56 0.24 17.36
N TRP A 149 1.83 0.87 16.45
CA TRP A 149 1.34 2.23 16.66
C TRP A 149 0.33 2.29 17.81
N ILE A 150 -0.62 1.35 17.89
CA ILE A 150 -1.60 1.26 18.99
C ILE A 150 -0.88 1.05 20.33
N ALA A 151 0.02 0.08 20.41
CA ALA A 151 0.76 -0.21 21.63
C ALA A 151 1.54 1.01 22.14
N ARG A 152 2.08 1.82 21.24
CA ARG A 152 2.88 3.01 21.59
C ARG A 152 2.02 4.23 21.94
N ASN A 153 0.93 4.47 21.20
CA ASN A 153 0.18 5.72 21.28
C ASN A 153 -1.16 5.58 22.01
N ARG A 154 -1.65 4.35 22.18
CA ARG A 154 -2.95 4.07 22.80
C ARG A 154 -2.86 2.89 23.79
N PRO A 155 -2.03 3.02 24.84
CA PRO A 155 -1.91 1.97 25.86
C PRO A 155 -3.24 1.64 26.53
N ASP A 156 -4.17 2.59 26.60
CA ASP A 156 -5.54 2.37 27.09
C ASP A 156 -6.34 1.37 26.25
N LEU A 157 -6.15 1.34 24.95
CA LEU A 157 -6.76 0.35 24.06
C LEU A 157 -6.03 -1.00 24.14
N ASP A 158 -4.71 -0.97 24.25
CA ASP A 158 -3.91 -2.18 24.37
C ASP A 158 -4.26 -2.93 25.66
N GLU A 159 -4.29 -2.26 26.79
CA GLU A 159 -4.68 -2.87 28.08
C GLU A 159 -6.13 -3.42 28.09
N ARG A 160 -7.05 -2.76 27.39
CA ARG A 160 -8.48 -3.12 27.40
C ARG A 160 -8.83 -4.23 26.43
N VAL A 161 -8.25 -4.23 25.24
CA VAL A 161 -8.66 -5.09 24.11
C VAL A 161 -7.48 -5.88 23.56
N GLY A 162 -6.26 -5.36 23.68
CA GLY A 162 -5.04 -5.85 23.04
C GLY A 162 -4.78 -5.19 21.69
N ALA A 163 -3.57 -4.65 21.50
CA ALA A 163 -3.16 -3.93 20.30
C ALA A 163 -3.37 -4.76 19.02
N ALA A 164 -3.03 -6.05 19.04
CA ALA A 164 -3.23 -6.97 17.91
C ALA A 164 -4.71 -7.13 17.52
N ALA A 165 -5.64 -7.16 18.49
CA ALA A 165 -7.06 -7.26 18.21
C ALA A 165 -7.59 -5.97 17.59
N VAL A 166 -7.18 -4.82 18.13
CA VAL A 166 -7.52 -3.50 17.58
C VAL A 166 -6.99 -3.36 16.16
N ALA A 167 -5.72 -3.75 15.91
CA ALA A 167 -5.12 -3.69 14.59
C ALA A 167 -5.88 -4.53 13.55
N ARG A 168 -6.31 -5.73 13.89
CA ARG A 168 -7.15 -6.58 13.03
C ARG A 168 -8.48 -5.94 12.69
N LEU A 169 -9.18 -5.35 13.68
CA LEU A 169 -10.45 -4.68 13.46
C LEU A 169 -10.30 -3.45 12.56
N LEU A 170 -9.29 -2.63 12.81
CA LEU A 170 -9.01 -1.45 12.01
C LEU A 170 -8.61 -1.81 10.58
N SER A 171 -7.77 -2.82 10.39
CA SER A 171 -7.40 -3.30 9.05
C SER A 171 -8.61 -3.80 8.27
N ALA A 172 -9.52 -4.55 8.91
CA ALA A 172 -10.74 -5.01 8.27
C ALA A 172 -11.67 -3.84 7.87
N MET A 173 -11.82 -2.84 8.74
CA MET A 173 -12.58 -1.63 8.44
C MET A 173 -11.97 -0.84 7.27
N ILE A 174 -10.67 -0.61 7.30
CA ILE A 174 -9.94 0.12 6.25
C ILE A 174 -10.12 -0.55 4.89
N VAL A 175 -9.93 -1.88 4.83
CA VAL A 175 -10.16 -2.66 3.60
C VAL A 175 -11.62 -2.59 3.18
N GLY A 176 -12.57 -2.67 4.12
CA GLY A 176 -14.01 -2.55 3.85
C GLY A 176 -14.36 -1.22 3.18
N VAL A 177 -13.90 -0.10 3.72
CA VAL A 177 -14.12 1.25 3.14
C VAL A 177 -13.53 1.34 1.73
N PHE A 178 -12.33 0.78 1.52
CA PHE A 178 -11.74 0.75 0.19
C PHE A 178 -12.57 -0.10 -0.81
N VAL A 179 -13.07 -1.25 -0.37
CA VAL A 179 -13.93 -2.11 -1.22
C VAL A 179 -15.25 -1.41 -1.57
N GLU A 180 -15.88 -0.71 -0.62
CA GLU A 180 -17.08 0.11 -0.88
C GLU A 180 -16.80 1.17 -1.96
N HIS A 181 -15.67 1.88 -1.85
CA HIS A 181 -15.23 2.84 -2.86
C HIS A 181 -14.99 2.17 -4.21
N ALA A 182 -14.19 1.12 -4.23
CA ALA A 182 -13.80 0.41 -5.46
C ALA A 182 -14.98 -0.25 -6.20
N ALA A 183 -16.03 -0.63 -5.47
CA ALA A 183 -17.26 -1.21 -6.01
C ALA A 183 -18.28 -0.15 -6.47
N GLY A 184 -17.99 1.14 -6.30
CA GLY A 184 -18.93 2.21 -6.64
C GLY A 184 -20.19 2.25 -5.76
N VAL A 185 -20.10 1.73 -4.53
CA VAL A 185 -21.20 1.75 -3.56
C VAL A 185 -21.38 3.14 -2.95
N LEU A 186 -20.31 3.95 -2.98
CA LEU A 186 -20.32 5.32 -2.49
C LEU A 186 -21.04 6.24 -3.47
N GLU A 187 -21.64 7.30 -2.97
CA GLU A 187 -22.37 8.28 -3.80
C GLU A 187 -21.45 8.93 -4.83
N GLU A 188 -21.94 9.10 -6.06
CA GLU A 188 -21.20 9.80 -7.11
C GLU A 188 -20.87 11.24 -6.66
N GLY A 189 -19.59 11.59 -6.68
CA GLY A 189 -19.10 12.92 -6.28
C GLY A 189 -18.77 13.08 -4.80
N GLN A 190 -18.83 12.02 -3.99
CA GLN A 190 -18.40 12.08 -2.60
C GLN A 190 -16.90 12.38 -2.52
N ASP A 191 -16.53 13.39 -1.71
CA ASP A 191 -15.13 13.72 -1.45
C ASP A 191 -14.49 12.61 -0.62
N LEU A 192 -13.49 11.93 -1.19
CA LEU A 192 -12.78 10.82 -0.54
C LEU A 192 -12.04 11.26 0.73
N MET A 193 -11.62 12.52 0.80
CA MET A 193 -10.99 13.05 2.01
C MET A 193 -12.02 13.21 3.13
N GLU A 194 -13.19 13.73 2.81
CA GLU A 194 -14.29 13.86 3.76
C GLU A 194 -14.77 12.48 4.23
N LEU A 195 -14.92 11.52 3.32
CA LEU A 195 -15.26 10.14 3.64
C LEU A 195 -14.23 9.53 4.60
N ALA A 196 -12.94 9.64 4.31
CA ALA A 196 -11.87 9.11 5.14
C ALA A 196 -11.92 9.69 6.56
N GLN A 197 -12.13 10.99 6.69
CA GLN A 197 -12.26 11.67 7.98
C GLN A 197 -13.53 11.23 8.72
N GLN A 198 -14.64 11.07 8.03
CA GLN A 198 -15.88 10.60 8.62
C GLN A 198 -15.73 9.18 9.17
N ARG A 199 -15.22 8.24 8.38
CA ARG A 199 -14.99 6.86 8.81
C ARG A 199 -14.00 6.75 9.97
N ALA A 200 -12.97 7.59 9.95
CA ALA A 200 -12.01 7.68 11.06
C ALA A 200 -12.67 8.15 12.37
N ARG A 201 -13.55 9.17 12.31
CA ARG A 201 -14.30 9.65 13.47
C ARG A 201 -15.26 8.59 14.00
N GLU A 202 -16.00 7.90 13.12
CA GLU A 202 -16.92 6.82 13.49
C GLU A 202 -16.18 5.69 14.22
N ALA A 203 -15.04 5.25 13.69
CA ALA A 203 -14.23 4.21 14.32
C ALA A 203 -13.65 4.66 15.67
N ALA A 204 -13.16 5.88 15.76
CA ALA A 204 -12.64 6.44 17.00
C ALA A 204 -13.74 6.56 18.07
N ALA A 205 -14.96 6.95 17.70
CA ALA A 205 -16.09 7.05 18.64
C ALA A 205 -16.49 5.68 19.20
N VAL A 206 -16.41 4.62 18.39
CA VAL A 206 -16.72 3.24 18.85
C VAL A 206 -15.62 2.71 19.77
N LEU A 207 -14.34 2.91 19.41
CA LEU A 207 -13.22 2.39 20.18
C LEU A 207 -12.90 3.21 21.42
N CYS A 208 -13.23 4.49 21.41
CA CYS A 208 -12.91 5.48 22.45
C CYS A 208 -14.18 6.27 22.82
N PRO A 209 -15.22 5.61 23.38
CA PRO A 209 -16.42 6.33 23.75
C PRO A 209 -16.10 7.41 24.80
N PRO A 210 -16.76 8.58 24.74
CA PRO A 210 -16.60 9.60 25.76
C PRO A 210 -16.98 9.03 27.12
N LYS A 211 -16.23 9.45 28.15
CA LYS A 211 -16.50 9.03 29.54
C LYS A 211 -17.79 9.63 30.06
#